data_c1c4440ac52df38f9902c517cce4d79d
#
_entry.id   c1c4440ac52df38f9902c517cce4d79d
#
_cell.length_a   1.000
_cell.length_b   1.000
_cell.length_c   1.000
_cell.angle_alpha   90.00
_cell.angle_beta   90.00
_cell.angle_gamma   90.00
#
_symmetry.space_group_name_H-M   'P 1'
#
loop_
_entity.id
_entity.type
_entity.pdbx_description
1 polymer ?
#
loop_
_entity_poly.entity_id
_entity_poly.type
_entity_poly.pdbx_seq_one_letter_code
_entity_poly.pdbx_strand_id
1 'polypeptide(L)'
;MTESEVFKPKPVKSGSKAATVGCLFVLDLSGGRVLSLDADGSSRKVILTKCRHPDSIVVDVEAGHIYWTDMGVPNLNDGSIERADLDGRNRRMIVPKGDTFTPKQLYLDKKNGKLYWSDREGMRVMRSNLDGSKIETLVETGQGDADRSDAMKWCVGITVDAQRGQIYWTQKGPDDGGRGRIFRASMEIPKGQSPAKRTDIEVLFDGLPEPIDLDLDLNSRMLYWTDRGDPPRGNTVNRAPMDVDLKKRQAPEILLTYLMEGIGIALDLKGERMFLTDLGGSVYSTKLNGSDKKTLLYAQGNLTGIAYAELPSKLV
;
A
#
# COMPACT_ATOMS: atom_id res chain seq x y z
N MET A 1 3.29 -71.72 13.79
CA MET A 1 3.42 -70.36 14.33
C MET A 1 4.08 -69.51 13.27
N THR A 2 3.26 -68.77 12.56
CA THR A 2 3.67 -67.90 11.45
C THR A 2 3.78 -66.48 12.00
N GLU A 3 4.97 -65.90 11.96
CA GLU A 3 5.22 -64.50 12.34
C GLU A 3 4.56 -63.56 11.31
N SER A 4 3.74 -62.64 11.82
CA SER A 4 3.12 -61.59 11.01
C SER A 4 4.14 -60.46 10.82
N GLU A 5 4.57 -60.23 9.58
CA GLU A 5 5.33 -59.03 9.20
C GLU A 5 4.52 -57.74 9.47
N VAL A 6 5.00 -56.91 10.39
CA VAL A 6 4.48 -55.61 10.69
C VAL A 6 4.95 -54.65 9.59
N PHE A 7 4.01 -54.22 8.73
CA PHE A 7 4.24 -53.21 7.69
C PHE A 7 4.58 -51.84 8.31
N LYS A 8 5.84 -51.43 8.24
CA LYS A 8 6.29 -50.10 8.62
C LYS A 8 6.08 -49.15 7.44
N PRO A 9 5.24 -48.10 7.55
CA PRO A 9 5.08 -47.13 6.48
C PRO A 9 6.41 -46.36 6.28
N LYS A 10 6.85 -46.25 5.01
CA LYS A 10 7.99 -45.42 4.62
C LYS A 10 7.69 -43.95 4.94
N PRO A 11 8.69 -43.19 5.49
CA PRO A 11 8.49 -41.78 5.73
C PRO A 11 8.20 -41.06 4.39
N VAL A 12 7.08 -40.31 4.35
CA VAL A 12 6.75 -39.42 3.26
C VAL A 12 7.84 -38.37 3.23
N LYS A 13 8.62 -38.30 2.15
CA LYS A 13 9.59 -37.22 1.92
C LYS A 13 8.81 -35.90 1.98
N SER A 14 9.11 -35.01 2.93
CA SER A 14 8.64 -33.67 2.96
C SER A 14 8.98 -33.03 1.61
N GLY A 15 7.96 -32.60 0.84
CA GLY A 15 8.16 -31.93 -0.42
C GLY A 15 9.09 -30.75 -0.21
N SER A 16 10.16 -30.64 -0.99
CA SER A 16 11.02 -29.46 -1.00
C SER A 16 10.14 -28.25 -1.29
N LYS A 17 10.12 -27.25 -0.39
CA LYS A 17 9.49 -25.94 -0.70
C LYS A 17 10.08 -25.48 -2.03
N ALA A 18 9.18 -25.20 -3.00
CA ALA A 18 9.62 -24.63 -4.27
C ALA A 18 10.45 -23.36 -3.98
N ALA A 19 11.57 -23.21 -4.67
CA ALA A 19 12.39 -22.00 -4.55
C ALA A 19 11.54 -20.79 -4.91
N THR A 20 11.60 -19.73 -4.11
CA THR A 20 10.93 -18.45 -4.37
C THR A 20 11.93 -17.39 -4.72
N VAL A 21 11.52 -16.41 -5.53
CA VAL A 21 12.31 -15.24 -5.92
C VAL A 21 11.52 -13.99 -5.50
N GLY A 22 12.21 -13.05 -4.85
CA GLY A 22 11.61 -11.75 -4.54
C GLY A 22 11.39 -10.94 -5.80
N CYS A 23 10.18 -10.46 -6.00
CA CYS A 23 9.77 -9.67 -7.16
C CYS A 23 9.13 -8.36 -6.70
N LEU A 24 9.40 -7.29 -7.43
CA LEU A 24 8.77 -5.99 -7.27
C LEU A 24 7.79 -5.75 -8.41
N PHE A 25 6.64 -5.19 -8.08
CA PHE A 25 5.67 -4.64 -9.02
C PHE A 25 5.61 -3.13 -8.80
N VAL A 26 5.84 -2.35 -9.85
CA VAL A 26 6.00 -0.89 -9.78
C VAL A 26 5.10 -0.22 -10.80
N LEU A 27 4.42 0.82 -10.37
CA LEU A 27 3.57 1.64 -11.23
C LEU A 27 4.34 2.85 -11.76
N ASP A 28 4.27 3.06 -13.08
CA ASP A 28 4.74 4.25 -13.75
C ASP A 28 3.53 5.08 -14.21
N LEU A 29 3.28 6.15 -13.47
CA LEU A 29 2.17 7.07 -13.71
C LEU A 29 2.26 7.74 -15.08
N SER A 30 3.42 8.30 -15.42
CA SER A 30 3.63 9.03 -16.67
C SER A 30 3.65 8.12 -17.90
N GLY A 31 4.15 6.88 -17.74
CA GLY A 31 4.16 5.87 -18.79
C GLY A 31 2.86 5.07 -18.90
N GLY A 32 1.94 5.21 -17.94
CA GLY A 32 0.69 4.47 -17.89
C GLY A 32 0.88 2.96 -17.91
N ARG A 33 1.81 2.43 -17.08
CA ARG A 33 2.23 1.02 -17.16
C ARG A 33 2.55 0.42 -15.80
N VAL A 34 2.52 -0.92 -15.75
CA VAL A 34 3.00 -1.73 -14.64
C VAL A 34 4.30 -2.41 -15.04
N LEU A 35 5.33 -2.23 -14.24
CA LEU A 35 6.63 -2.90 -14.36
C LEU A 35 6.69 -4.05 -13.37
N SER A 36 7.37 -5.15 -13.73
CA SER A 36 7.88 -6.14 -12.80
C SER A 36 9.38 -6.23 -12.90
N LEU A 37 10.07 -6.49 -11.79
CA LEU A 37 11.52 -6.68 -11.73
C LEU A 37 11.88 -7.53 -10.51
N ASP A 38 13.05 -8.17 -10.56
CA ASP A 38 13.58 -8.88 -9.41
C ASP A 38 13.94 -7.89 -8.28
N ALA A 39 13.94 -8.34 -7.03
CA ALA A 39 14.19 -7.49 -5.87
C ALA A 39 15.61 -6.88 -5.81
N ASP A 40 16.52 -7.30 -6.71
CA ASP A 40 17.84 -6.70 -6.92
C ASP A 40 17.87 -5.64 -8.05
N GLY A 41 16.74 -5.41 -8.72
CA GLY A 41 16.59 -4.49 -9.84
C GLY A 41 16.79 -5.12 -11.23
N SER A 42 17.15 -6.40 -11.31
CA SER A 42 17.31 -7.13 -12.57
C SER A 42 15.97 -7.57 -13.18
N SER A 43 16.02 -8.22 -14.33
CA SER A 43 14.89 -8.88 -15.03
C SER A 43 13.66 -7.96 -15.26
N ARG A 44 13.89 -6.66 -15.47
CA ARG A 44 12.79 -5.69 -15.67
C ARG A 44 11.94 -6.02 -16.90
N LYS A 45 10.62 -6.06 -16.71
CA LYS A 45 9.61 -6.28 -17.74
C LYS A 45 8.48 -5.26 -17.61
N VAL A 46 7.85 -4.89 -18.72
CA VAL A 46 6.55 -4.19 -18.75
C VAL A 46 5.48 -5.26 -18.84
N ILE A 47 4.65 -5.42 -17.82
CA ILE A 47 3.60 -6.46 -17.77
C ILE A 47 2.23 -5.93 -18.17
N LEU A 48 2.00 -4.63 -18.00
CA LEU A 48 0.78 -3.94 -18.43
C LEU A 48 1.09 -2.56 -18.99
N THR A 49 0.27 -2.13 -19.95
CA THR A 49 0.27 -0.78 -20.52
C THR A 49 -1.14 -0.22 -20.56
N LYS A 50 -1.27 1.06 -20.96
CA LYS A 50 -2.58 1.75 -21.06
C LYS A 50 -3.33 1.82 -19.74
N CYS A 51 -2.62 1.88 -18.62
CA CYS A 51 -3.16 2.39 -17.37
C CYS A 51 -3.27 3.91 -17.52
N ARG A 52 -4.34 4.54 -17.02
CA ARG A 52 -4.49 6.00 -17.18
C ARG A 52 -3.60 6.76 -16.20
N HIS A 53 -3.92 6.64 -14.92
CA HIS A 53 -3.18 7.28 -13.83
C HIS A 53 -3.01 6.29 -12.67
N PRO A 54 -2.18 5.24 -12.85
CA PRO A 54 -2.00 4.21 -11.80
C PRO A 54 -1.28 4.80 -10.59
N ASP A 55 -1.74 4.46 -9.37
CA ASP A 55 -1.18 5.05 -8.14
C ASP A 55 -0.72 4.03 -7.10
N SER A 56 -1.49 3.00 -6.81
CA SER A 56 -1.13 1.96 -5.84
C SER A 56 -1.33 0.56 -6.40
N ILE A 57 -0.50 -0.39 -5.96
CA ILE A 57 -0.54 -1.78 -6.39
C ILE A 57 -0.36 -2.72 -5.21
N VAL A 58 -1.13 -3.82 -5.20
CA VAL A 58 -0.97 -4.93 -4.27
C VAL A 58 -0.99 -6.27 -5.01
N VAL A 59 -0.39 -7.30 -4.39
CA VAL A 59 -0.18 -8.60 -5.02
C VAL A 59 -0.80 -9.71 -4.18
N ASP A 60 -1.67 -10.51 -4.77
CA ASP A 60 -2.12 -11.80 -4.24
C ASP A 60 -1.40 -12.93 -4.95
N VAL A 61 -0.28 -13.36 -4.37
CA VAL A 61 0.56 -14.43 -4.95
C VAL A 61 -0.18 -15.75 -5.05
N GLU A 62 -1.05 -16.07 -4.08
CA GLU A 62 -1.76 -17.35 -4.04
C GLU A 62 -2.86 -17.42 -5.09
N ALA A 63 -3.60 -16.33 -5.28
CA ALA A 63 -4.58 -16.22 -6.35
C ALA A 63 -3.95 -15.93 -7.72
N GLY A 64 -2.67 -15.54 -7.75
CA GLY A 64 -1.96 -15.20 -8.99
C GLY A 64 -2.39 -13.85 -9.56
N HIS A 65 -2.77 -12.88 -8.73
CA HIS A 65 -3.34 -11.61 -9.16
C HIS A 65 -2.55 -10.40 -8.66
N ILE A 66 -2.56 -9.33 -9.47
CA ILE A 66 -2.26 -7.96 -9.06
C ILE A 66 -3.53 -7.14 -9.08
N TYR A 67 -3.64 -6.19 -8.14
CA TYR A 67 -4.70 -5.19 -8.07
C TYR A 67 -4.06 -3.81 -8.04
N TRP A 68 -4.64 -2.83 -8.74
CA TRP A 68 -4.13 -1.48 -8.71
C TRP A 68 -5.25 -0.45 -8.80
N THR A 69 -5.00 0.71 -8.25
CA THR A 69 -5.87 1.88 -8.38
C THR A 69 -5.52 2.66 -9.63
N ASP A 70 -6.53 3.16 -10.33
CA ASP A 70 -6.42 4.17 -11.38
C ASP A 70 -7.14 5.43 -10.89
N MET A 71 -6.39 6.51 -10.68
CA MET A 71 -6.91 7.75 -10.10
C MET A 71 -7.96 8.45 -10.97
N GLY A 72 -8.07 8.10 -12.24
CA GLY A 72 -8.90 8.85 -13.17
C GLY A 72 -8.33 10.23 -13.48
N VAL A 73 -9.19 11.14 -13.89
CA VAL A 73 -8.87 12.55 -14.15
C VAL A 73 -9.20 13.37 -12.90
N PRO A 74 -8.30 14.24 -12.45
CA PRO A 74 -8.60 15.11 -11.28
C PRO A 74 -9.95 15.81 -11.41
N ASN A 75 -10.70 15.84 -10.32
CA ASN A 75 -12.03 16.43 -10.22
C ASN A 75 -13.15 15.75 -11.05
N LEU A 76 -12.87 14.62 -11.70
CA LEU A 76 -13.89 13.76 -12.29
C LEU A 76 -14.10 12.53 -11.39
N ASN A 77 -15.35 12.11 -11.24
CA ASN A 77 -15.70 10.89 -10.53
C ASN A 77 -15.52 9.68 -11.46
N ASP A 78 -14.27 9.45 -11.92
CA ASP A 78 -13.96 8.44 -12.93
C ASP A 78 -12.76 7.55 -12.57
N GLY A 79 -12.38 7.54 -11.31
CA GLY A 79 -11.42 6.60 -10.75
C GLY A 79 -11.94 5.16 -10.78
N SER A 80 -11.03 4.20 -10.71
CA SER A 80 -11.36 2.77 -10.73
C SER A 80 -10.33 1.94 -9.98
N ILE A 81 -10.70 0.70 -9.63
CA ILE A 81 -9.73 -0.32 -9.20
C ILE A 81 -9.79 -1.45 -10.21
N GLU A 82 -8.63 -1.89 -10.64
CA GLU A 82 -8.48 -2.93 -11.64
C GLU A 82 -7.70 -4.12 -11.10
N ARG A 83 -7.85 -5.26 -11.77
CA ARG A 83 -7.15 -6.51 -11.49
C ARG A 83 -6.64 -7.13 -12.78
N ALA A 84 -5.49 -7.79 -12.72
CA ALA A 84 -4.97 -8.68 -13.77
C ALA A 84 -4.27 -9.89 -13.12
N ASP A 85 -3.89 -10.87 -13.94
CA ASP A 85 -2.96 -11.90 -13.54
C ASP A 85 -1.56 -11.30 -13.33
N LEU A 86 -0.65 -12.03 -12.64
CA LEU A 86 0.71 -11.56 -12.36
C LEU A 86 1.52 -11.21 -13.62
N ASP A 87 1.18 -11.78 -14.77
CA ASP A 87 1.80 -11.49 -16.06
C ASP A 87 1.05 -10.44 -16.90
N GLY A 88 0.05 -9.78 -16.32
CA GLY A 88 -0.75 -8.73 -16.95
C GLY A 88 -1.92 -9.21 -17.80
N ARG A 89 -2.11 -10.54 -17.97
CA ARG A 89 -3.28 -11.06 -18.70
C ARG A 89 -4.57 -10.93 -17.89
N ASN A 90 -5.71 -11.15 -18.55
CA ASN A 90 -7.05 -11.16 -17.93
C ASN A 90 -7.38 -9.88 -17.15
N ARG A 91 -6.87 -8.72 -17.62
CA ARG A 91 -7.17 -7.40 -17.04
C ARG A 91 -8.67 -7.14 -17.01
N ARG A 92 -9.18 -6.69 -15.88
CA ARG A 92 -10.57 -6.26 -15.70
C ARG A 92 -10.71 -5.22 -14.62
N MET A 93 -11.67 -4.34 -14.78
CA MET A 93 -12.10 -3.38 -13.76
C MET A 93 -12.98 -4.12 -12.75
N ILE A 94 -12.67 -3.99 -11.44
CA ILE A 94 -13.42 -4.61 -10.34
C ILE A 94 -14.21 -3.57 -9.54
N VAL A 95 -13.67 -2.35 -9.37
CA VAL A 95 -14.45 -1.20 -8.87
C VAL A 95 -14.61 -0.24 -10.02
N PRO A 96 -15.84 -0.07 -10.54
CA PRO A 96 -16.09 0.74 -11.73
C PRO A 96 -16.01 2.24 -11.45
N LYS A 97 -15.90 3.01 -12.52
CA LYS A 97 -15.98 4.46 -12.49
C LYS A 97 -17.32 4.92 -11.89
N GLY A 98 -17.25 5.92 -11.01
CA GLY A 98 -18.41 6.44 -10.28
C GLY A 98 -18.54 5.87 -8.87
N ASP A 99 -18.02 4.68 -8.59
CA ASP A 99 -18.06 4.06 -7.26
C ASP A 99 -16.91 4.55 -6.36
N THR A 100 -15.81 5.00 -6.97
CA THR A 100 -14.70 5.68 -6.29
C THR A 100 -14.28 6.91 -7.09
N PHE A 101 -13.92 8.00 -6.41
CA PHE A 101 -13.64 9.28 -7.05
C PHE A 101 -12.19 9.34 -7.57
N THR A 102 -11.22 9.30 -6.64
CA THR A 102 -9.78 9.30 -6.93
C THR A 102 -9.09 8.32 -5.99
N PRO A 103 -9.20 7.00 -6.26
CA PRO A 103 -8.58 6.00 -5.41
C PRO A 103 -7.06 6.16 -5.43
N LYS A 104 -6.48 6.27 -4.23
CA LYS A 104 -5.06 6.41 -3.99
C LYS A 104 -4.48 5.09 -3.50
N GLN A 105 -3.87 5.05 -2.32
CA GLN A 105 -3.23 3.84 -1.82
C GLN A 105 -4.25 2.73 -1.56
N LEU A 106 -3.80 1.48 -1.76
CA LEU A 106 -4.59 0.25 -1.73
C LEU A 106 -3.93 -0.75 -0.77
N TYR A 107 -4.71 -1.44 0.03
CA TYR A 107 -4.26 -2.52 0.90
C TYR A 107 -5.06 -3.81 0.65
N LEU A 108 -4.37 -4.94 0.65
CA LEU A 108 -4.96 -6.28 0.49
C LEU A 108 -4.98 -7.02 1.83
N ASP A 109 -6.17 -7.20 2.39
CA ASP A 109 -6.40 -8.15 3.49
C ASP A 109 -6.80 -9.50 2.91
N LYS A 110 -5.79 -10.29 2.54
CA LYS A 110 -5.97 -11.60 1.95
C LYS A 110 -6.75 -12.55 2.86
N LYS A 111 -6.48 -12.51 4.18
CA LYS A 111 -7.10 -13.42 5.16
C LYS A 111 -8.62 -13.26 5.20
N ASN A 112 -9.11 -12.03 5.12
CA ASN A 112 -10.53 -11.72 5.16
C ASN A 112 -11.14 -11.48 3.77
N GLY A 113 -10.36 -11.62 2.69
CA GLY A 113 -10.82 -11.44 1.32
C GLY A 113 -11.29 -10.02 1.02
N LYS A 114 -10.56 -9.02 1.50
CA LYS A 114 -10.93 -7.60 1.38
C LYS A 114 -9.83 -6.77 0.72
N LEU A 115 -10.27 -5.77 -0.05
CA LEU A 115 -9.48 -4.62 -0.48
C LEU A 115 -9.90 -3.39 0.33
N TYR A 116 -8.93 -2.59 0.73
CA TYR A 116 -9.13 -1.29 1.38
C TYR A 116 -8.42 -0.22 0.56
N TRP A 117 -9.02 0.96 0.41
CA TRP A 117 -8.37 2.07 -0.27
C TRP A 117 -8.77 3.42 0.30
N SER A 118 -7.89 4.39 0.12
CA SER A 118 -8.17 5.79 0.35
C SER A 118 -8.69 6.42 -0.94
N ASP A 119 -9.78 7.16 -0.87
CA ASP A 119 -10.41 7.85 -1.98
C ASP A 119 -10.23 9.37 -1.76
N ARG A 120 -9.20 9.96 -2.42
CA ARG A 120 -8.68 11.29 -2.11
C ARG A 120 -9.75 12.37 -2.24
N GLU A 121 -10.18 12.70 -3.44
CA GLU A 121 -11.25 13.68 -3.67
C GLU A 121 -12.65 13.13 -3.35
N GLY A 122 -12.79 11.83 -3.15
CA GLY A 122 -13.95 11.20 -2.53
C GLY A 122 -14.02 11.47 -1.02
N MET A 123 -12.89 11.88 -0.41
CA MET A 123 -12.78 12.19 1.02
C MET A 123 -13.21 11.02 1.91
N ARG A 124 -12.76 9.81 1.54
CA ARG A 124 -13.23 8.56 2.17
C ARG A 124 -12.09 7.57 2.36
N VAL A 125 -12.27 6.68 3.33
CA VAL A 125 -11.61 5.39 3.38
C VAL A 125 -12.65 4.33 3.09
N MET A 126 -12.35 3.42 2.17
CA MET A 126 -13.32 2.47 1.63
C MET A 126 -12.82 1.04 1.69
N ARG A 127 -13.75 0.10 1.58
CA ARG A 127 -13.49 -1.34 1.57
C ARG A 127 -14.41 -2.05 0.58
N SER A 128 -13.94 -3.16 -0.03
CA SER A 128 -14.78 -4.08 -0.81
C SER A 128 -14.31 -5.53 -0.65
N ASN A 129 -15.04 -6.47 -1.22
CA ASN A 129 -14.53 -7.81 -1.50
C ASN A 129 -13.47 -7.75 -2.63
N LEU A 130 -12.67 -8.83 -2.79
CA LEU A 130 -11.63 -8.92 -3.84
C LEU A 130 -12.18 -8.90 -5.27
N ASP A 131 -13.46 -9.19 -5.46
CA ASP A 131 -14.15 -9.09 -6.75
C ASP A 131 -14.76 -7.70 -7.01
N GLY A 132 -14.60 -6.76 -6.07
CA GLY A 132 -15.18 -5.43 -6.12
C GLY A 132 -16.61 -5.33 -5.60
N SER A 133 -17.24 -6.44 -5.21
CA SER A 133 -18.57 -6.41 -4.61
C SER A 133 -18.57 -5.88 -3.17
N LYS A 134 -19.75 -5.49 -2.67
CA LYS A 134 -19.94 -4.97 -1.30
C LYS A 134 -19.01 -3.82 -0.95
N ILE A 135 -19.04 -2.77 -1.78
CA ILE A 135 -18.31 -1.53 -1.51
C ILE A 135 -18.92 -0.85 -0.29
N GLU A 136 -18.08 -0.49 0.68
CA GLU A 136 -18.45 0.15 1.93
C GLU A 136 -17.55 1.36 2.19
N THR A 137 -18.13 2.45 2.68
CA THR A 137 -17.37 3.59 3.23
C THR A 137 -17.15 3.36 4.72
N LEU A 138 -15.89 3.37 5.15
CA LEU A 138 -15.49 3.18 6.56
C LEU A 138 -15.27 4.49 7.29
N VAL A 139 -14.73 5.48 6.60
CA VAL A 139 -14.48 6.84 7.10
C VAL A 139 -14.91 7.82 6.03
N GLU A 140 -15.58 8.89 6.41
CA GLU A 140 -15.95 10.01 5.55
C GLU A 140 -15.51 11.32 6.20
N THR A 141 -14.63 12.06 5.53
CA THR A 141 -13.98 13.27 6.07
C THR A 141 -14.56 14.56 5.51
N GLY A 142 -15.44 14.47 4.51
CA GLY A 142 -16.10 15.61 3.90
C GLY A 142 -17.14 15.19 2.86
N GLN A 143 -17.97 16.16 2.43
CA GLN A 143 -19.03 15.97 1.46
C GLN A 143 -19.16 17.16 0.52
N GLY A 144 -19.49 16.87 -0.75
CA GLY A 144 -19.73 17.91 -1.76
C GLY A 144 -18.47 18.63 -2.25
N ASP A 145 -18.65 19.57 -3.18
CA ASP A 145 -17.53 20.19 -3.91
C ASP A 145 -16.74 21.18 -3.06
N ALA A 146 -17.39 21.86 -2.11
CA ALA A 146 -16.70 22.78 -1.20
C ALA A 146 -15.67 22.03 -0.32
N ASP A 147 -16.06 20.88 0.22
CA ASP A 147 -15.16 20.05 1.01
C ASP A 147 -14.09 19.38 0.15
N ARG A 148 -14.43 19.03 -1.10
CA ARG A 148 -13.50 18.40 -2.05
C ARG A 148 -12.31 19.30 -2.40
N SER A 149 -12.49 20.61 -2.35
CA SER A 149 -11.39 21.57 -2.57
C SER A 149 -10.47 21.73 -1.35
N ASP A 150 -10.86 21.20 -0.18
CA ASP A 150 -10.06 21.25 1.05
C ASP A 150 -9.13 20.03 1.17
N ALA A 151 -7.86 20.23 0.88
CA ALA A 151 -6.84 19.17 0.98
C ALA A 151 -6.70 18.58 2.40
N MET A 152 -7.19 19.26 3.44
CA MET A 152 -7.25 18.74 4.80
C MET A 152 -8.20 17.54 4.96
N LYS A 153 -9.08 17.30 3.98
CA LYS A 153 -10.07 16.22 3.97
C LYS A 153 -9.66 15.03 3.09
N TRP A 154 -8.57 15.15 2.36
CA TRP A 154 -8.13 14.15 1.40
C TRP A 154 -7.44 12.95 2.08
N CYS A 155 -8.03 11.78 1.95
CA CYS A 155 -7.43 10.50 2.39
C CYS A 155 -6.50 9.96 1.30
N VAL A 156 -5.25 9.60 1.65
CA VAL A 156 -4.23 9.21 0.68
C VAL A 156 -3.66 7.82 0.93
N GLY A 157 -2.96 7.59 2.05
CA GLY A 157 -2.42 6.29 2.43
C GLY A 157 -3.44 5.42 3.13
N ILE A 158 -3.26 4.11 3.10
CA ILE A 158 -4.05 3.12 3.84
C ILE A 158 -3.23 1.88 4.16
N THR A 159 -3.34 1.38 5.38
CA THR A 159 -2.87 0.06 5.77
C THR A 159 -3.73 -0.51 6.90
N VAL A 160 -3.64 -1.83 7.16
CA VAL A 160 -4.56 -2.51 8.05
C VAL A 160 -3.84 -3.47 8.99
N ASP A 161 -4.13 -3.37 10.29
CA ASP A 161 -3.83 -4.41 11.29
C ASP A 161 -5.08 -5.29 11.49
N ALA A 162 -5.24 -6.29 10.64
CA ALA A 162 -6.38 -7.20 10.70
C ALA A 162 -6.39 -8.05 11.97
N GLN A 163 -5.26 -8.20 12.68
CA GLN A 163 -5.19 -8.96 13.94
C GLN A 163 -5.86 -8.20 15.08
N ARG A 164 -5.68 -6.87 15.12
CA ARG A 164 -6.28 -5.99 16.12
C ARG A 164 -7.55 -5.29 15.61
N GLY A 165 -7.96 -5.55 14.38
CA GLY A 165 -9.14 -4.94 13.77
C GLY A 165 -9.01 -3.43 13.62
N GLN A 166 -7.84 -2.93 13.16
CA GLN A 166 -7.56 -1.50 13.03
C GLN A 166 -7.18 -1.13 11.60
N ILE A 167 -7.64 0.03 11.15
CA ILE A 167 -7.21 0.70 9.93
C ILE A 167 -6.37 1.93 10.27
N TYR A 168 -5.38 2.22 9.42
CA TYR A 168 -4.50 3.39 9.51
C TYR A 168 -4.53 4.10 8.17
N TRP A 169 -4.68 5.43 8.17
CA TRP A 169 -4.66 6.21 6.92
C TRP A 169 -3.96 7.55 7.10
N THR A 170 -3.51 8.11 5.99
CA THR A 170 -2.93 9.46 5.95
C THR A 170 -3.92 10.47 5.40
N GLN A 171 -3.82 11.70 5.87
CA GLN A 171 -4.30 12.90 5.19
C GLN A 171 -3.08 13.81 4.99
N LYS A 172 -2.68 13.99 3.73
CA LYS A 172 -1.43 14.70 3.44
C LYS A 172 -1.48 16.20 3.77
N GLY A 173 -2.67 16.79 3.80
CA GLY A 173 -2.85 18.24 3.92
C GLY A 173 -2.56 19.00 2.62
N PRO A 174 -2.56 20.33 2.65
CA PRO A 174 -2.14 21.16 1.52
C PRO A 174 -0.66 20.92 1.17
N ASP A 175 -0.31 21.10 -0.10
CA ASP A 175 1.07 21.03 -0.57
C ASP A 175 1.91 22.04 0.23
N ASP A 176 3.07 21.60 0.72
CA ASP A 176 4.02 22.35 1.57
C ASP A 176 3.41 22.97 2.84
N GLY A 177 2.22 22.53 3.22
CA GLY A 177 1.45 23.10 4.34
C GLY A 177 1.92 22.67 5.72
N GLY A 178 2.70 21.59 5.84
CA GLY A 178 3.14 21.04 7.13
C GLY A 178 1.97 20.65 8.05
N ARG A 179 0.83 20.24 7.47
CA ARG A 179 -0.42 19.91 8.15
C ARG A 179 -0.87 18.48 7.94
N GLY A 180 0.04 17.64 7.47
CA GLY A 180 -0.20 16.22 7.26
C GLY A 180 -0.47 15.49 8.57
N ARG A 181 -1.26 14.42 8.52
CA ARG A 181 -1.70 13.65 9.68
C ARG A 181 -1.75 12.16 9.36
N ILE A 182 -1.54 11.35 10.38
CA ILE A 182 -1.79 9.90 10.35
C ILE A 182 -2.84 9.57 11.40
N PHE A 183 -3.82 8.80 11.00
CA PHE A 183 -4.97 8.41 11.82
C PHE A 183 -5.03 6.90 12.02
N ARG A 184 -5.77 6.51 13.05
CA ARG A 184 -6.17 5.13 13.33
C ARG A 184 -7.64 5.09 13.73
N ALA A 185 -8.34 4.00 13.37
CA ALA A 185 -9.69 3.70 13.85
C ALA A 185 -9.93 2.18 13.82
N SER A 186 -11.03 1.71 14.39
CA SER A 186 -11.50 0.34 14.19
C SER A 186 -11.80 0.05 12.72
N MET A 187 -11.60 -1.18 12.26
CA MET A 187 -12.04 -1.65 10.94
C MET A 187 -13.55 -1.61 10.79
N GLU A 188 -14.29 -1.76 11.89
CA GLU A 188 -15.74 -1.69 11.90
C GLU A 188 -16.21 -0.35 12.49
N ILE A 189 -17.25 0.20 11.89
CA ILE A 189 -17.85 1.44 12.41
C ILE A 189 -18.54 1.13 13.75
N PRO A 190 -18.33 1.92 14.81
CA PRO A 190 -18.98 1.71 16.07
C PRO A 190 -20.51 1.64 15.94
N LYS A 191 -21.15 0.73 16.68
CA LYS A 191 -22.59 0.47 16.58
C LYS A 191 -23.42 1.74 16.74
N GLY A 192 -24.30 1.98 15.77
CA GLY A 192 -25.19 3.17 15.75
C GLY A 192 -24.53 4.44 15.22
N GLN A 193 -23.31 4.37 14.73
CA GLN A 193 -22.60 5.49 14.13
C GLN A 193 -22.54 5.38 12.60
N SER A 194 -22.15 6.45 11.93
CA SER A 194 -21.93 6.50 10.48
C SER A 194 -20.46 6.79 10.17
N PRO A 195 -19.99 6.55 8.93
CA PRO A 195 -18.62 6.90 8.50
C PRO A 195 -18.21 8.34 8.82
N ALA A 196 -19.14 9.29 8.66
CA ALA A 196 -18.91 10.72 8.90
C ALA A 196 -18.96 11.12 10.38
N LYS A 197 -19.50 10.28 11.25
CA LYS A 197 -19.76 10.62 12.67
C LYS A 197 -19.23 9.56 13.64
N ARG A 198 -18.21 8.83 13.23
CA ARG A 198 -17.57 7.85 14.12
C ARG A 198 -16.66 8.56 15.15
N THR A 199 -16.69 8.07 16.37
CA THR A 199 -16.01 8.69 17.53
C THR A 199 -14.72 7.98 17.94
N ASP A 200 -14.34 6.92 17.25
CA ASP A 200 -13.17 6.09 17.52
C ASP A 200 -11.94 6.47 16.67
N ILE A 201 -12.01 7.58 15.95
CA ILE A 201 -10.87 8.08 15.16
C ILE A 201 -9.85 8.71 16.11
N GLU A 202 -8.63 8.20 16.06
CA GLU A 202 -7.48 8.74 16.79
C GLU A 202 -6.49 9.39 15.82
N VAL A 203 -5.97 10.57 16.16
CA VAL A 203 -4.85 11.20 15.46
C VAL A 203 -3.55 10.67 16.08
N LEU A 204 -2.82 9.84 15.36
CA LEU A 204 -1.54 9.30 15.82
C LEU A 204 -0.43 10.33 15.68
N PHE A 205 -0.34 10.99 14.54
CA PHE A 205 0.65 12.03 14.23
C PHE A 205 -0.03 13.19 13.51
N ASP A 206 0.44 14.39 13.80
CA ASP A 206 0.01 15.65 13.16
C ASP A 206 1.22 16.56 12.89
N GLY A 207 1.01 17.61 12.12
CA GLY A 207 2.06 18.53 11.72
C GLY A 207 3.17 17.86 10.89
N LEU A 208 2.85 16.76 10.20
CA LEU A 208 3.74 16.12 9.24
C LEU A 208 3.80 16.97 7.96
N PRO A 209 4.90 16.91 7.17
CA PRO A 209 4.94 17.61 5.88
C PRO A 209 3.82 17.15 4.94
N GLU A 210 3.96 16.00 4.29
CA GLU A 210 2.95 15.38 3.41
C GLU A 210 3.05 13.85 3.45
N PRO A 211 2.49 13.17 4.48
CA PRO A 211 2.55 11.71 4.55
C PRO A 211 1.69 11.08 3.45
N ILE A 212 2.26 10.12 2.71
CA ILE A 212 1.65 9.49 1.54
C ILE A 212 1.29 8.05 1.85
N ASP A 213 2.19 7.10 1.59
CA ASP A 213 1.96 5.67 1.72
C ASP A 213 2.37 5.13 3.08
N LEU A 214 1.72 4.08 3.52
CA LEU A 214 1.90 3.45 4.82
C LEU A 214 2.14 1.95 4.70
N ASP A 215 3.03 1.40 5.52
CA ASP A 215 3.14 -0.05 5.71
C ASP A 215 3.43 -0.39 7.18
N LEU A 216 3.12 -1.63 7.59
CA LEU A 216 3.19 -2.07 8.99
C LEU A 216 4.15 -3.24 9.17
N ASP A 217 5.07 -3.12 10.12
CA ASP A 217 5.69 -4.29 10.74
C ASP A 217 4.88 -4.67 12.00
N LEU A 218 3.99 -5.64 11.85
CA LEU A 218 3.15 -6.13 12.94
C LEU A 218 3.93 -6.88 14.02
N ASN A 219 5.11 -7.42 13.70
CA ASN A 219 5.94 -8.14 14.66
C ASN A 219 6.64 -7.19 15.63
N SER A 220 7.27 -6.15 15.11
CA SER A 220 7.94 -5.11 15.91
C SER A 220 7.00 -3.98 16.32
N ARG A 221 5.75 -4.00 15.86
CA ARG A 221 4.74 -2.95 16.10
C ARG A 221 5.19 -1.57 15.62
N MET A 222 5.74 -1.51 14.42
CA MET A 222 6.22 -0.29 13.80
C MET A 222 5.38 0.08 12.58
N LEU A 223 5.05 1.36 12.47
CA LEU A 223 4.45 1.99 11.31
C LEU A 223 5.54 2.68 10.50
N TYR A 224 5.56 2.44 9.21
CA TYR A 224 6.46 3.09 8.24
C TYR A 224 5.64 3.93 7.27
N TRP A 225 6.19 5.06 6.81
CA TRP A 225 5.54 5.87 5.76
C TRP A 225 6.53 6.69 4.96
N THR A 226 6.14 6.99 3.74
CA THR A 226 6.79 7.99 2.90
C THR A 226 6.19 9.37 3.18
N ASP A 227 7.02 10.38 3.12
CA ASP A 227 6.61 11.78 3.22
C ASP A 227 7.20 12.56 2.05
N ARG A 228 6.34 13.16 1.21
CA ARG A 228 6.78 13.84 -0.01
C ARG A 228 6.95 15.34 0.15
N GLY A 229 6.57 15.93 1.27
CA GLY A 229 6.69 17.37 1.51
C GLY A 229 8.14 17.88 1.49
N ASP A 230 8.31 19.15 1.80
CA ASP A 230 9.61 19.82 1.72
C ASP A 230 10.63 19.35 2.77
N PRO A 231 11.93 19.31 2.41
CA PRO A 231 13.01 19.13 3.37
C PRO A 231 13.01 20.22 4.46
N PRO A 232 13.54 19.94 5.67
CA PRO A 232 14.30 18.73 6.04
C PRO A 232 13.45 17.54 6.50
N ARG A 233 12.15 17.73 6.73
CA ARG A 233 11.26 16.70 7.30
C ARG A 233 10.45 15.97 6.23
N GLY A 234 10.32 16.51 5.03
CA GLY A 234 9.73 15.91 3.86
C GLY A 234 10.77 15.36 2.90
N ASN A 235 10.31 14.71 1.83
CA ASN A 235 11.13 13.89 0.92
C ASN A 235 11.90 12.80 1.69
N THR A 236 11.18 12.13 2.61
CA THR A 236 11.74 11.21 3.59
C THR A 236 10.98 9.89 3.66
N VAL A 237 11.64 8.90 4.28
CA VAL A 237 10.97 7.72 4.84
C VAL A 237 11.08 7.80 6.36
N ASN A 238 9.99 7.53 7.01
CA ASN A 238 9.84 7.67 8.45
C ASN A 238 9.32 6.38 9.07
N ARG A 239 9.57 6.21 10.37
CA ARG A 239 8.91 5.20 11.17
C ARG A 239 8.59 5.67 12.57
N ALA A 240 7.60 5.04 13.18
CA ALA A 240 7.25 5.25 14.57
C ALA A 240 6.55 4.01 15.14
N PRO A 241 6.49 3.83 16.49
CA PRO A 241 5.67 2.80 17.09
C PRO A 241 4.19 2.96 16.70
N MET A 242 3.51 1.85 16.41
CA MET A 242 2.06 1.83 16.18
C MET A 242 1.26 2.09 17.46
N ASP A 243 1.78 1.65 18.59
CA ASP A 243 1.14 1.73 19.91
C ASP A 243 1.62 3.03 20.61
N VAL A 244 1.15 4.17 20.09
CA VAL A 244 1.53 5.49 20.58
C VAL A 244 0.72 5.86 21.82
N ASP A 245 1.40 6.26 22.89
CA ASP A 245 0.75 7.02 23.98
C ASP A 245 0.48 8.44 23.45
N LEU A 246 -0.79 8.72 23.15
CA LEU A 246 -1.20 10.02 22.58
C LEU A 246 -0.85 11.24 23.46
N LYS A 247 -0.57 11.02 24.75
CA LYS A 247 -0.15 12.06 25.70
C LYS A 247 1.36 12.27 25.75
N LYS A 248 2.14 11.30 25.24
CA LYS A 248 3.62 11.29 25.30
C LYS A 248 4.22 10.99 23.92
N ARG A 249 3.64 11.56 22.86
CA ARG A 249 4.11 11.35 21.50
C ARG A 249 5.59 11.73 21.36
N GLN A 250 6.36 10.81 20.83
CA GLN A 250 7.72 11.09 20.37
C GLN A 250 7.68 11.50 18.90
N ALA A 251 8.63 12.31 18.47
CA ALA A 251 8.80 12.62 17.06
C ALA A 251 9.12 11.32 16.29
N PRO A 252 8.59 11.15 15.07
CA PRO A 252 8.96 10.05 14.20
C PRO A 252 10.48 10.02 13.94
N GLU A 253 11.00 8.81 13.77
CA GLU A 253 12.36 8.61 13.30
C GLU A 253 12.42 8.78 11.78
N ILE A 254 13.30 9.64 11.28
CA ILE A 254 13.57 9.78 9.85
C ILE A 254 14.64 8.76 9.48
N LEU A 255 14.29 7.81 8.61
CA LEU A 255 15.19 6.73 8.16
C LEU A 255 15.97 7.11 6.92
N LEU A 256 15.35 7.83 6.01
CA LEU A 256 15.94 8.29 4.74
C LEU A 256 15.51 9.73 4.46
N THR A 257 16.38 10.43 3.77
CA THR A 257 16.17 11.80 3.26
C THR A 257 16.49 11.85 1.76
N TYR A 258 16.18 12.98 1.15
CA TYR A 258 16.51 13.28 -0.25
C TYR A 258 15.89 12.29 -1.25
N LEU A 259 14.64 11.90 -1.02
CA LEU A 259 13.78 11.35 -2.08
C LEU A 259 13.33 12.51 -3.00
N MET A 260 12.88 12.18 -4.20
CA MET A 260 12.29 13.15 -5.13
C MET A 260 10.78 12.96 -5.18
N GLU A 261 10.08 13.48 -4.16
CA GLU A 261 8.68 13.24 -3.88
C GLU A 261 8.40 11.73 -3.66
N GLY A 262 8.79 11.22 -2.49
CA GLY A 262 8.61 9.80 -2.13
C GLY A 262 7.13 9.41 -2.08
N ILE A 263 6.75 8.35 -2.79
CA ILE A 263 5.37 7.90 -2.91
C ILE A 263 5.19 6.50 -2.29
N GLY A 264 5.62 5.45 -2.95
CA GLY A 264 5.33 4.07 -2.54
C GLY A 264 6.34 3.51 -1.56
N ILE A 265 5.86 2.65 -0.66
CA ILE A 265 6.68 1.85 0.24
C ILE A 265 6.17 0.40 0.26
N ALA A 266 7.09 -0.56 0.28
CA ALA A 266 6.79 -1.97 0.46
C ALA A 266 7.84 -2.62 1.38
N LEU A 267 7.40 -3.34 2.42
CA LEU A 267 8.28 -4.00 3.37
C LEU A 267 8.51 -5.48 2.98
N ASP A 268 9.77 -5.88 2.91
CA ASP A 268 10.21 -7.28 2.95
C ASP A 268 10.72 -7.59 4.37
N LEU A 269 9.79 -7.90 5.27
CA LEU A 269 10.12 -8.15 6.69
C LEU A 269 11.03 -9.37 6.87
N LYS A 270 10.92 -10.38 6.00
CA LYS A 270 11.75 -11.57 6.06
C LYS A 270 13.20 -11.30 5.61
N GLY A 271 13.36 -10.47 4.58
CA GLY A 271 14.65 -10.00 4.09
C GLY A 271 15.21 -8.80 4.86
N GLU A 272 14.48 -8.31 5.89
CA GLU A 272 14.84 -7.12 6.68
C GLU A 272 15.09 -5.89 5.81
N ARG A 273 14.29 -5.71 4.75
CA ARG A 273 14.42 -4.64 3.75
C ARG A 273 13.11 -3.93 3.50
N MET A 274 13.20 -2.76 2.94
CA MET A 274 12.09 -2.03 2.33
C MET A 274 12.45 -1.53 0.94
N PHE A 275 11.44 -1.37 0.11
CA PHE A 275 11.53 -0.84 -1.24
C PHE A 275 10.69 0.41 -1.36
N LEU A 276 11.18 1.39 -2.13
CA LEU A 276 10.62 2.72 -2.22
C LEU A 276 10.58 3.19 -3.65
N THR A 277 9.58 4.01 -3.95
CA THR A 277 9.47 4.73 -5.22
C THR A 277 9.37 6.23 -4.99
N ASP A 278 9.79 7.01 -5.97
CA ASP A 278 9.57 8.46 -6.00
C ASP A 278 9.14 8.96 -7.40
N LEU A 279 8.56 10.16 -7.45
CA LEU A 279 8.13 10.78 -8.70
C LEU A 279 9.31 11.19 -9.58
N GLY A 280 10.54 11.24 -9.06
CA GLY A 280 11.76 11.38 -9.85
C GLY A 280 12.11 10.15 -10.68
N GLY A 281 11.33 9.08 -10.56
CA GLY A 281 11.45 7.87 -11.38
C GLY A 281 12.45 6.86 -10.87
N SER A 282 12.69 6.82 -9.57
CA SER A 282 13.61 5.89 -8.94
C SER A 282 12.92 4.81 -8.14
N VAL A 283 13.52 3.62 -8.13
CA VAL A 283 13.24 2.56 -7.18
C VAL A 283 14.46 2.38 -6.31
N TYR A 284 14.26 2.39 -5.00
CA TYR A 284 15.32 2.15 -4.02
C TYR A 284 15.05 0.89 -3.20
N SER A 285 16.14 0.25 -2.77
CA SER A 285 16.14 -0.77 -1.72
C SER A 285 16.99 -0.30 -0.56
N THR A 286 16.57 -0.56 0.67
CA THR A 286 17.30 -0.23 1.88
C THR A 286 16.95 -1.21 3.00
N LYS A 287 17.75 -1.33 4.04
CA LYS A 287 17.35 -2.06 5.26
C LYS A 287 16.21 -1.35 5.97
N LEU A 288 15.46 -2.05 6.82
CA LEU A 288 14.35 -1.49 7.60
C LEU A 288 14.75 -0.33 8.53
N ASN A 289 16.03 -0.16 8.80
CA ASN A 289 16.57 0.97 9.57
C ASN A 289 17.10 2.13 8.69
N GLY A 290 16.86 2.09 7.38
CA GLY A 290 17.31 3.10 6.43
C GLY A 290 18.76 2.96 5.94
N SER A 291 19.56 2.04 6.50
CA SER A 291 20.94 1.82 6.04
C SER A 291 21.00 1.01 4.73
N ASP A 292 22.17 1.00 4.08
CA ASP A 292 22.45 0.26 2.84
C ASP A 292 21.50 0.62 1.68
N LYS A 293 21.23 1.92 1.49
CA LYS A 293 20.41 2.42 0.37
C LYS A 293 21.07 2.10 -0.96
N LYS A 294 20.33 1.45 -1.85
CA LYS A 294 20.71 1.13 -3.23
C LYS A 294 19.65 1.66 -4.19
N THR A 295 20.06 2.23 -5.29
CA THR A 295 19.17 2.59 -6.40
C THR A 295 19.07 1.40 -7.33
N LEU A 296 17.86 0.82 -7.45
CA LEU A 296 17.58 -0.31 -8.33
C LEU A 296 17.17 0.12 -9.72
N LEU A 297 16.35 1.18 -9.82
CA LEU A 297 15.99 1.85 -11.07
C LEU A 297 16.19 3.35 -10.92
N TYR A 298 16.45 4.02 -12.06
CA TYR A 298 16.66 5.45 -12.15
C TYR A 298 15.98 6.02 -13.39
N ALA A 299 15.37 7.20 -13.26
CA ALA A 299 14.76 7.98 -14.35
C ALA A 299 13.76 7.17 -15.22
N GLN A 300 12.87 6.41 -14.60
CA GLN A 300 11.91 5.53 -15.28
C GLN A 300 10.51 6.15 -15.47
N GLY A 301 10.38 7.44 -15.46
CA GLY A 301 9.09 8.17 -15.48
C GLY A 301 8.73 8.70 -14.10
N ASN A 302 7.44 8.81 -13.77
CA ASN A 302 6.98 9.17 -12.44
C ASN A 302 6.48 7.91 -11.74
N LEU A 303 7.28 7.35 -10.81
CA LEU A 303 6.92 6.12 -10.14
C LEU A 303 6.03 6.39 -8.93
N THR A 304 4.98 5.58 -8.78
CA THR A 304 4.00 5.70 -7.70
C THR A 304 4.02 4.46 -6.82
N GLY A 305 2.99 3.61 -6.87
CA GLY A 305 2.89 2.43 -6.01
C GLY A 305 3.95 1.37 -6.29
N ILE A 306 4.34 0.67 -5.24
CA ILE A 306 5.24 -0.47 -5.29
C ILE A 306 4.71 -1.59 -4.40
N ALA A 307 4.85 -2.83 -4.84
CA ALA A 307 4.59 -4.00 -4.02
C ALA A 307 5.74 -5.00 -4.13
N TYR A 308 6.05 -5.64 -3.01
CA TYR A 308 7.01 -6.75 -2.94
C TYR A 308 6.25 -8.07 -2.77
N ALA A 309 6.69 -9.10 -3.47
CA ALA A 309 6.15 -10.45 -3.35
C ALA A 309 7.22 -11.53 -3.57
N GLU A 310 7.19 -12.61 -2.79
CA GLU A 310 7.95 -13.82 -3.07
C GLU A 310 7.17 -14.70 -4.05
N LEU A 311 7.61 -14.79 -5.29
CA LEU A 311 6.98 -15.60 -6.33
C LEU A 311 7.67 -16.97 -6.44
N PRO A 312 6.92 -18.07 -6.75
CA PRO A 312 7.54 -19.32 -7.16
C PRO A 312 8.46 -19.12 -8.38
N SER A 313 9.67 -19.65 -8.35
CA SER A 313 10.68 -19.48 -9.43
C SER A 313 10.19 -19.90 -10.83
N LYS A 314 9.08 -20.63 -10.93
CA LYS A 314 8.45 -21.02 -12.20
C LYS A 314 7.56 -19.93 -12.82
N LEU A 315 7.26 -18.86 -12.07
CA LEU A 315 6.38 -17.78 -12.50
C LEU A 315 7.13 -16.47 -12.85
N VAL A 316 8.44 -16.46 -12.67
CA VAL A 316 9.35 -15.33 -12.94
C VAL A 316 9.99 -15.43 -14.31
#